data_b1b75293b093c980802fcf33e44cf47d
#
_entry.id   b1b75293b093c980802fcf33e44cf47d
#
_cell.length_a   1.000
_cell.length_b   1.000
_cell.length_c   1.000
_cell.angle_alpha   90.00
_cell.angle_beta   90.00
_cell.angle_gamma   90.00
#
_symmetry.space_group_name_H-M   'P 1'
#
loop_
_entity.id
_entity.type
_entity.pdbx_description
1 polymer ?
#
loop_
_entity_poly.entity_id
_entity_poly.type
_entity_poly.pdbx_seq_one_letter_code
_entity_poly.pdbx_strand_id
1 'polypeptide(L)'
;RRHPEYVRGTLDQFNMYKETHVDCISGKDKLIVNPIIDWTEEDVWDFLHYMDLPSCELYDRGYNRVGCLFCPMASRRSLHMMEHDYPKYRQAFIRLIHRIREKRLEKGGYDIYQSLTDEEVFTAWLNKQSIAKVLADKCQTCIPFK
;
A
#
# COMPACT_ATOMS: atom_id res chain seq x y z
N ARG A 1 -5.90 -2.69 -9.42
CA ARG A 1 -7.21 -3.38 -9.47
C ARG A 1 -7.19 -4.60 -8.55
N ARG A 2 -8.20 -4.79 -7.70
CA ARG A 2 -8.40 -6.06 -7.00
C ARG A 2 -8.96 -7.05 -8.00
N HIS A 3 -8.49 -8.29 -7.95
CA HIS A 3 -8.95 -9.36 -8.83
C HIS A 3 -10.49 -9.43 -8.83
N PRO A 4 -11.17 -9.58 -9.97
CA PRO A 4 -12.63 -9.55 -10.06
C PRO A 4 -13.34 -10.50 -9.12
N GLU A 5 -12.77 -11.69 -8.86
CA GLU A 5 -13.34 -12.67 -7.93
C GLU A 5 -13.29 -12.25 -6.45
N TYR A 6 -12.25 -11.55 -6.04
CA TYR A 6 -12.16 -11.04 -4.67
C TYR A 6 -13.15 -9.90 -4.43
N VAL A 7 -13.42 -9.13 -5.46
CA VAL A 7 -14.34 -8.00 -5.39
C VAL A 7 -15.79 -8.45 -5.49
N ARG A 8 -16.07 -9.53 -6.24
CA ARG A 8 -17.43 -10.04 -6.46
C ARG A 8 -18.16 -10.41 -5.16
N GLY A 9 -17.50 -11.10 -4.23
CA GLY A 9 -18.10 -11.51 -2.94
C GLY A 9 -18.44 -10.36 -1.99
N THR A 10 -17.72 -9.22 -2.07
CA THR A 10 -17.92 -8.06 -1.17
C THR A 10 -18.70 -6.91 -1.80
N LEU A 11 -18.71 -6.79 -3.12
CA LEU A 11 -19.31 -5.66 -3.83
C LEU A 11 -20.68 -5.95 -4.41
N ASP A 12 -21.05 -7.22 -4.58
CA ASP A 12 -22.42 -7.59 -4.98
C ASP A 12 -23.46 -7.11 -3.97
N GLN A 13 -23.12 -7.06 -2.69
CA GLN A 13 -23.99 -6.50 -1.64
C GLN A 13 -24.24 -4.98 -1.81
N PHE A 14 -23.31 -4.27 -2.45
CA PHE A 14 -23.39 -2.82 -2.64
C PHE A 14 -23.68 -2.39 -4.09
N ASN A 15 -24.02 -3.32 -4.98
CA ASN A 15 -24.24 -3.05 -6.41
C ASN A 15 -23.09 -2.31 -7.13
N MET A 16 -21.89 -2.33 -6.59
CA MET A 16 -20.72 -1.59 -7.14
C MET A 16 -20.12 -2.24 -8.39
N TYR A 17 -20.64 -3.41 -8.78
CA TYR A 17 -20.24 -4.16 -9.99
C TYR A 17 -21.13 -3.87 -11.20
N LYS A 18 -22.08 -2.96 -11.08
CA LYS A 18 -22.90 -2.57 -12.20
C LYS A 18 -22.22 -1.43 -12.97
N GLU A 19 -22.44 -1.39 -14.26
CA GLU A 19 -22.03 -0.29 -15.11
C GLU A 19 -22.48 1.06 -14.54
N THR A 20 -23.70 1.09 -13.98
CA THR A 20 -24.23 2.24 -13.25
C THR A 20 -24.86 1.82 -11.93
N HIS A 21 -24.65 2.59 -10.88
CA HIS A 21 -25.35 2.43 -9.60
C HIS A 21 -25.51 3.78 -8.89
N VAL A 22 -26.48 3.84 -7.97
CA VAL A 22 -26.70 5.02 -7.12
C VAL A 22 -26.08 4.72 -5.76
N ASP A 23 -25.25 5.63 -5.28
CA ASP A 23 -24.66 5.56 -3.95
C ASP A 23 -24.97 6.84 -3.16
N CYS A 24 -25.28 6.68 -1.88
CA CYS A 24 -25.56 7.80 -0.99
C CYS A 24 -24.26 8.24 -0.29
N ILE A 25 -23.62 9.28 -0.82
CA ILE A 25 -22.42 9.86 -0.25
C ILE A 25 -22.75 11.19 0.40
N SER A 26 -22.54 11.29 1.71
CA SER A 26 -22.80 12.52 2.50
C SER A 26 -24.26 13.01 2.43
N GLY A 27 -25.23 12.08 2.45
CA GLY A 27 -26.66 12.40 2.41
C GLY A 27 -27.18 12.89 1.06
N LYS A 28 -26.41 12.71 -0.01
CA LYS A 28 -26.82 13.02 -1.39
C LYS A 28 -26.69 11.79 -2.26
N ASP A 29 -27.73 11.47 -3.02
CA ASP A 29 -27.68 10.42 -4.01
C ASP A 29 -26.75 10.83 -5.16
N LYS A 30 -25.79 9.97 -5.49
CA LYS A 30 -24.88 10.15 -6.61
C LYS A 30 -24.99 8.98 -7.55
N LEU A 31 -25.15 9.28 -8.82
CA LEU A 31 -25.04 8.28 -9.88
C LEU A 31 -23.54 8.02 -10.14
N ILE A 32 -23.11 6.80 -9.92
CA ILE A 32 -21.76 6.34 -10.25
C ILE A 32 -21.82 5.53 -11.52
N VAL A 33 -20.99 5.88 -12.49
CA VAL A 33 -20.88 5.20 -13.78
C VAL A 33 -19.50 4.55 -13.88
N ASN A 34 -19.47 3.27 -14.21
CA ASN A 34 -18.25 2.48 -14.37
C ASN A 34 -18.14 1.98 -15.83
N PRO A 35 -17.75 2.83 -16.77
CA PRO A 35 -17.86 2.54 -18.20
C PRO A 35 -16.91 1.44 -18.70
N ILE A 36 -15.86 1.13 -17.94
CA ILE A 36 -14.86 0.12 -18.28
C ILE A 36 -14.81 -1.02 -17.26
N ILE A 37 -15.94 -1.32 -16.60
CA ILE A 37 -15.97 -2.31 -15.52
C ILE A 37 -15.64 -3.72 -16.00
N ASP A 38 -16.00 -4.03 -17.22
CA ASP A 38 -15.78 -5.34 -17.85
C ASP A 38 -14.45 -5.45 -18.60
N TRP A 39 -13.69 -4.36 -18.67
CA TRP A 39 -12.39 -4.37 -19.32
C TRP A 39 -11.36 -5.16 -18.50
N THR A 40 -10.59 -5.98 -19.20
CA THR A 40 -9.39 -6.61 -18.66
C THR A 40 -8.25 -5.58 -18.57
N GLU A 41 -7.16 -5.94 -17.92
CA GLU A 41 -5.95 -5.11 -17.92
C GLU A 41 -5.36 -4.99 -19.33
N GLU A 42 -5.46 -6.06 -20.12
CA GLU A 42 -5.01 -6.11 -21.51
C GLU A 42 -5.82 -5.16 -22.39
N ASP A 43 -7.16 -5.16 -22.28
CA ASP A 43 -8.03 -4.23 -23.00
C ASP A 43 -7.68 -2.77 -22.72
N VAL A 44 -7.31 -2.44 -21.47
CA VAL A 44 -6.89 -1.08 -21.09
C VAL A 44 -5.60 -0.69 -21.81
N TRP A 45 -4.61 -1.59 -21.86
CA TRP A 45 -3.34 -1.32 -22.54
C TRP A 45 -3.52 -1.21 -24.06
N ASP A 46 -4.29 -2.09 -24.66
CA ASP A 46 -4.61 -2.06 -26.08
C ASP A 46 -5.30 -0.75 -26.47
N PHE A 47 -6.26 -0.31 -25.65
CA PHE A 47 -6.92 0.98 -25.87
C PHE A 47 -5.94 2.16 -25.77
N LEU A 48 -5.06 2.18 -24.75
CA LEU A 48 -4.08 3.24 -24.59
C LEU A 48 -3.13 3.32 -25.79
N HIS A 49 -2.65 2.16 -26.28
CA HIS A 49 -1.80 2.10 -27.46
C HIS A 49 -2.53 2.48 -28.75
N TYR A 50 -3.76 2.01 -28.91
CA TYR A 50 -4.57 2.34 -30.10
C TYR A 50 -4.85 3.84 -30.20
N MET A 51 -5.09 4.49 -29.07
CA MET A 51 -5.38 5.92 -29.00
C MET A 51 -4.15 6.81 -28.88
N ASP A 52 -2.94 6.22 -28.89
CA ASP A 52 -1.65 6.91 -28.68
C ASP A 52 -1.67 7.80 -27.42
N LEU A 53 -2.24 7.28 -26.34
CA LEU A 53 -2.34 8.01 -25.07
C LEU A 53 -1.08 7.81 -24.22
N PRO A 54 -0.59 8.88 -23.56
CA PRO A 54 0.60 8.78 -22.73
C PRO A 54 0.34 7.92 -21.49
N SER A 55 1.27 7.02 -21.18
CA SER A 55 1.30 6.25 -19.94
C SER A 55 2.41 6.71 -19.01
N CYS A 56 2.36 6.28 -17.76
CA CYS A 56 3.42 6.61 -16.81
C CYS A 56 4.69 5.79 -17.11
N GLU A 57 5.83 6.45 -17.25
CA GLU A 57 7.15 5.83 -17.52
C GLU A 57 7.54 4.70 -16.53
N LEU A 58 6.96 4.68 -15.35
CA LEU A 58 7.21 3.62 -14.37
C LEU A 58 6.72 2.25 -14.85
N TYR A 59 5.72 2.20 -15.71
CA TYR A 59 5.28 0.95 -16.35
C TYR A 59 6.36 0.40 -17.27
N ASP A 60 7.03 1.25 -18.05
CA ASP A 60 8.13 0.87 -18.92
C ASP A 60 9.35 0.38 -18.13
N ARG A 61 9.49 0.85 -16.89
CA ARG A 61 10.52 0.41 -15.95
C ARG A 61 10.16 -0.91 -15.23
N GLY A 62 9.01 -1.50 -15.55
CA GLY A 62 8.56 -2.79 -15.02
C GLY A 62 7.74 -2.72 -13.73
N TYR A 63 7.21 -1.56 -13.35
CA TYR A 63 6.22 -1.46 -12.28
C TYR A 63 4.86 -1.95 -12.80
N ASN A 64 4.31 -2.98 -12.18
CA ASN A 64 3.00 -3.51 -12.56
C ASN A 64 1.85 -2.60 -12.10
N ARG A 65 2.09 -1.79 -11.08
CA ARG A 65 1.11 -0.86 -10.53
C ARG A 65 1.83 0.37 -9.98
N VAL A 66 1.50 1.50 -10.54
CA VAL A 66 1.98 2.79 -10.05
C VAL A 66 1.05 3.30 -8.95
N GLY A 67 1.61 3.63 -7.80
CA GLY A 67 0.87 4.11 -6.63
C GLY A 67 1.80 4.83 -5.65
N CYS A 68 1.41 4.88 -4.38
CA CYS A 68 2.21 5.53 -3.35
C CYS A 68 3.56 4.83 -3.15
N LEU A 69 4.63 5.61 -3.01
CA LEU A 69 5.95 5.08 -2.65
C LEU A 69 5.88 4.36 -1.30
N PHE A 70 6.55 3.20 -1.23
CA PHE A 70 6.61 2.37 -0.02
C PHE A 70 5.24 2.03 0.58
N CYS A 71 4.22 1.87 -0.28
CA CYS A 71 2.90 1.46 0.18
C CYS A 71 2.95 0.00 0.69
N PRO A 72 2.50 -0.28 1.93
CA PRO A 72 2.47 -1.66 2.44
C PRO A 72 1.57 -2.60 1.62
N MET A 73 0.69 -2.04 0.78
CA MET A 73 -0.16 -2.81 -0.14
C MET A 73 0.51 -3.12 -1.48
N ALA A 74 1.71 -2.58 -1.73
CA ALA A 74 2.48 -2.89 -2.93
C ALA A 74 3.01 -4.34 -2.88
N SER A 75 3.30 -4.90 -4.07
CA SER A 75 3.96 -6.21 -4.15
C SER A 75 5.39 -6.13 -3.61
N ARG A 76 5.92 -7.26 -3.15
CA ARG A 76 7.33 -7.33 -2.69
C ARG A 76 8.32 -6.90 -3.78
N ARG A 77 8.04 -7.28 -5.03
CA ARG A 77 8.84 -6.87 -6.19
C ARG A 77 8.84 -5.34 -6.33
N SER A 78 7.65 -4.71 -6.28
CA SER A 78 7.54 -3.24 -6.37
C SER A 78 8.24 -2.54 -5.20
N LEU A 79 8.14 -3.06 -3.97
CA LEU A 79 8.86 -2.51 -2.82
C LEU A 79 10.37 -2.58 -3.01
N HIS A 80 10.90 -3.70 -3.50
CA HIS A 80 12.33 -3.86 -3.78
C HIS A 80 12.81 -2.87 -4.87
N MET A 81 12.03 -2.71 -5.94
CA MET A 81 12.32 -1.71 -6.97
C MET A 81 12.32 -0.29 -6.39
N MET A 82 11.36 0.04 -5.52
CA MET A 82 11.29 1.34 -4.85
C MET A 82 12.50 1.60 -3.94
N GLU A 83 12.99 0.60 -3.23
CA GLU A 83 14.21 0.71 -2.41
C GLU A 83 15.44 1.05 -3.25
N HIS A 84 15.55 0.44 -4.43
CA HIS A 84 16.61 0.71 -5.38
C HIS A 84 16.47 2.10 -6.02
N ASP A 85 15.28 2.41 -6.53
CA ASP A 85 15.05 3.61 -7.34
C ASP A 85 14.90 4.89 -6.49
N TYR A 86 14.42 4.76 -5.24
CA TYR A 86 14.05 5.89 -4.39
C TYR A 86 14.65 5.83 -2.96
N PRO A 87 15.97 5.59 -2.80
CA PRO A 87 16.59 5.44 -1.48
C PRO A 87 16.45 6.69 -0.60
N LYS A 88 16.41 7.89 -1.20
CA LYS A 88 16.22 9.15 -0.44
C LYS A 88 14.84 9.21 0.21
N TYR A 89 13.81 8.69 -0.45
CA TYR A 89 12.46 8.64 0.12
C TYR A 89 12.36 7.62 1.25
N ARG A 90 13.03 6.46 1.13
CA ARG A 90 13.16 5.50 2.23
C ARG A 90 13.70 6.19 3.49
N GLN A 91 14.80 6.94 3.36
CA GLN A 91 15.37 7.70 4.47
C GLN A 91 14.43 8.78 5.01
N ALA A 92 13.63 9.40 4.15
CA ALA A 92 12.63 10.37 4.59
C ALA A 92 11.52 9.72 5.45
N PHE A 93 11.05 8.53 5.09
CA PHE A 93 10.10 7.76 5.89
C PHE A 93 10.67 7.38 7.26
N ILE A 94 11.93 6.92 7.33
CA ILE A 94 12.60 6.57 8.58
C ILE A 94 12.71 7.81 9.48
N ARG A 95 13.13 8.96 8.94
CA ARG A 95 13.15 10.23 9.70
C ARG A 95 11.75 10.67 10.17
N LEU A 96 10.71 10.40 9.38
CA LEU A 96 9.34 10.72 9.78
C LEU A 96 8.90 9.84 10.97
N ILE A 97 9.22 8.56 10.94
CA ILE A 97 8.97 7.63 12.06
C ILE A 97 9.65 8.14 13.32
N HIS A 98 10.93 8.51 13.23
CA HIS A 98 11.67 9.08 14.34
C HIS A 98 10.95 10.29 14.96
N ARG A 99 10.57 11.28 14.15
CA ARG A 99 9.84 12.47 14.61
C ARG A 99 8.48 12.15 15.24
N ILE A 100 7.78 11.15 14.72
CA ILE A 100 6.48 10.73 15.29
C ILE A 100 6.69 10.15 16.69
N ARG A 101 7.74 9.34 16.87
CA ARG A 101 8.10 8.74 18.16
C ARG A 101 8.49 9.80 19.16
N GLU A 102 9.37 10.74 18.80
CA GLU A 102 9.76 11.87 19.65
C GLU A 102 8.55 12.70 20.11
N LYS A 103 7.71 13.13 19.17
CA LYS A 103 6.51 13.91 19.49
C LYS A 103 5.52 13.16 20.39
N ARG A 104 5.47 11.84 20.31
CA ARG A 104 4.62 11.04 21.20
C ARG A 104 5.17 11.05 22.62
N LEU A 105 6.49 10.91 22.79
CA LEU A 105 7.16 10.99 24.09
C LEU A 105 7.02 12.39 24.72
N GLU A 106 7.22 13.46 23.95
CA GLU A 106 7.06 14.84 24.40
C GLU A 106 5.64 15.11 24.96
N LYS A 107 4.62 14.46 24.40
CA LYS A 107 3.23 14.56 24.86
C LYS A 107 2.90 13.65 26.05
N GLY A 108 3.91 13.04 26.69
CA GLY A 108 3.73 12.10 27.79
C GLY A 108 3.17 10.74 27.35
N GLY A 109 3.19 10.43 26.06
CA GLY A 109 2.80 9.12 25.54
C GLY A 109 3.90 8.09 25.73
N TYR A 110 3.54 6.81 25.62
CA TYR A 110 4.48 5.69 25.68
C TYR A 110 4.93 5.29 24.27
N ASP A 111 6.24 5.12 24.07
CA ASP A 111 6.78 4.54 22.84
C ASP A 111 6.72 3.01 22.90
N ILE A 112 5.68 2.44 22.30
CA ILE A 112 5.51 0.97 22.20
C ILE A 112 6.61 0.28 21.39
N TYR A 113 7.44 1.06 20.70
CA TYR A 113 8.53 0.58 19.85
C TYR A 113 9.92 0.81 20.44
N GLN A 114 10.02 1.17 21.74
CA GLN A 114 11.29 1.60 22.37
C GLN A 114 12.45 0.60 22.20
N SER A 115 12.17 -0.69 22.05
CA SER A 115 13.15 -1.74 21.79
C SER A 115 13.47 -1.98 20.33
N LEU A 116 12.83 -1.24 19.41
CA LEU A 116 13.04 -1.32 17.99
C LEU A 116 13.69 -0.05 17.45
N THR A 117 14.57 -0.22 16.48
CA THR A 117 15.09 0.91 15.70
C THR A 117 14.02 1.47 14.76
N ASP A 118 14.20 2.70 14.28
CA ASP A 118 13.27 3.31 13.33
C ASP A 118 13.21 2.53 12.00
N GLU A 119 14.32 1.90 11.60
CA GLU A 119 14.38 1.00 10.45
C GLU A 119 13.58 -0.29 10.65
N GLU A 120 13.68 -0.90 11.83
CA GLU A 120 12.89 -2.10 12.17
C GLU A 120 11.39 -1.78 12.18
N VAL A 121 11.01 -0.61 12.70
CA VAL A 121 9.61 -0.13 12.67
C VAL A 121 9.13 0.09 11.23
N PHE A 122 9.96 0.72 10.39
CA PHE A 122 9.63 0.93 8.97
C PHE A 122 9.47 -0.40 8.23
N THR A 123 10.40 -1.33 8.44
CA THR A 123 10.38 -2.66 7.83
C THR A 123 9.15 -3.48 8.28
N ALA A 124 8.82 -3.41 9.57
CA ALA A 124 7.63 -4.06 10.11
C ALA A 124 6.34 -3.51 9.47
N TRP A 125 6.27 -2.19 9.31
CA TRP A 125 5.15 -1.53 8.64
C TRP A 125 5.01 -1.96 7.17
N LEU A 126 6.10 -1.98 6.40
CA LEU A 126 6.11 -2.44 5.02
C LEU A 126 5.65 -3.90 4.88
N ASN A 127 6.09 -4.76 5.80
CA ASN A 127 5.77 -6.18 5.81
C ASN A 127 4.41 -6.50 6.46
N LYS A 128 3.67 -5.49 6.92
CA LYS A 128 2.39 -5.66 7.65
C LYS A 128 2.53 -6.57 8.87
N GLN A 129 3.68 -6.55 9.51
CA GLN A 129 3.95 -7.35 10.70
C GLN A 129 3.41 -6.63 11.94
N SER A 130 2.79 -7.39 12.84
CA SER A 130 2.46 -6.84 14.14
C SER A 130 3.72 -6.62 14.96
N ILE A 131 3.73 -5.56 15.76
CA ILE A 131 4.87 -5.24 16.63
C ILE A 131 5.17 -6.36 17.62
N ALA A 132 4.13 -7.00 18.14
CA ALA A 132 4.29 -8.14 19.04
C ALA A 132 5.09 -9.28 18.38
N LYS A 133 4.85 -9.54 17.09
CA LYS A 133 5.60 -10.54 16.33
C LYS A 133 7.06 -10.14 16.17
N VAL A 134 7.34 -8.89 15.78
CA VAL A 134 8.72 -8.40 15.59
C VAL A 134 9.51 -8.45 16.89
N LEU A 135 8.88 -8.10 18.02
CA LEU A 135 9.50 -8.19 19.34
C LEU A 135 9.75 -9.63 19.77
N ALA A 136 8.82 -10.54 19.48
CA ALA A 136 8.99 -11.96 19.78
C ALA A 136 10.15 -12.57 18.98
N ASP A 137 10.22 -12.28 17.69
CA ASP A 137 11.30 -12.74 16.82
C ASP A 137 12.67 -12.21 17.31
N LYS A 138 12.74 -10.93 17.73
CA LYS A 138 13.95 -10.32 18.29
C LYS A 138 14.36 -10.97 19.61
N CYS A 139 13.42 -11.31 20.48
CA CYS A 139 13.70 -11.96 21.76
C CYS A 139 14.23 -13.39 21.57
N GLN A 140 13.73 -14.14 20.59
CA GLN A 140 14.22 -15.50 20.28
C GLN A 140 15.66 -15.51 19.78
N THR A 141 16.10 -14.47 19.05
CA THR A 141 17.48 -14.34 18.56
C THR A 141 18.46 -13.92 19.66
N CYS A 142 17.97 -13.39 20.79
CA CYS A 142 18.79 -12.93 21.91
C CYS A 142 19.07 -14.01 22.98
N ILE A 143 18.48 -15.20 22.87
CA ILE A 143 18.74 -16.30 23.82
C ILE A 143 19.88 -17.15 23.26
N PRO A 144 21.11 -17.07 23.81
CA PRO A 144 22.12 -18.04 23.47
C PRO A 144 21.68 -19.39 24.06
N PHE A 145 21.46 -20.36 23.20
CA PHE A 145 21.33 -21.75 23.64
C PHE A 145 22.60 -22.11 24.43
N LYS A 146 22.43 -22.39 25.73
CA LYS A 146 23.43 -23.05 26.54
C LYS A 146 23.40 -24.54 26.28
#